data_45dfa86cb57235ed09b1292abd7cf8aa
#
_entry.id   45dfa86cb57235ed09b1292abd7cf8aa
#
_cell.length_a   1.000
_cell.length_b   1.000
_cell.length_c   1.000
_cell.angle_alpha   90.00
_cell.angle_beta   90.00
_cell.angle_gamma   90.00
#
_symmetry.space_group_name_H-M   'P 1'
#
loop_
_entity.id
_entity.type
_entity.pdbx_description
1 polymer ?
#
loop_
_entity_poly.entity_id
_entity_poly.type
_entity_poly.pdbx_seq_one_letter_code
_entity_poly.pdbx_strand_id
1 'polypeptide(L)'
;MPNLTRKIRALAYILAVAVAWLTFGCAKKNAVNPRLAGEMPNKILWAWERPEDLRFIDTKEFGVAFLAQTLFLKNSDVTPKLRRQPLEVAPETYLIAVTRIETDKDGAKRPTFDADSISRIASLVQNSAGLPGVRAVQIDFDAVASEREGYRKIMNKLAEEIRAIDPNGPRTSSNAPISLTMTSLASWCTGDAWFNDFPVDEAVPMAFQMGADEEKIKTYLRNGNDWREPLCRGSYGISVDDPLNVELKPGRRVYYFKNSAWVQADLEGIK
;
A
#
# COMPACT_ATOMS: atom_id res chain seq x y z
N MET A 1 60.71 10.79 32.62
CA MET A 1 59.95 10.61 31.40
C MET A 1 58.72 9.74 31.55
N PRO A 2 57.84 9.88 32.56
CA PRO A 2 56.61 9.03 32.67
C PRO A 2 55.33 9.67 32.13
N ASN A 3 55.38 10.94 31.70
CA ASN A 3 54.13 11.64 31.29
C ASN A 3 53.73 11.50 29.81
N LEU A 4 54.61 11.02 28.94
CA LEU A 4 54.36 10.91 27.51
C LEU A 4 53.54 9.64 27.17
N THR A 5 53.89 8.54 27.84
CA THR A 5 53.18 7.24 27.64
C THR A 5 51.72 7.28 28.17
N ARG A 6 51.45 8.08 29.21
CA ARG A 6 50.11 8.26 29.77
C ARG A 6 49.20 9.10 28.83
N LYS A 7 49.77 10.12 28.18
CA LYS A 7 49.06 10.95 27.20
C LYS A 7 48.76 10.17 25.90
N ILE A 8 49.67 9.33 25.43
CA ILE A 8 49.48 8.51 24.22
C ILE A 8 48.39 7.46 24.47
N ARG A 9 48.37 6.83 25.66
CA ARG A 9 47.28 5.87 26.02
C ARG A 9 45.91 6.53 26.13
N ALA A 10 45.82 7.75 26.69
CA ALA A 10 44.56 8.50 26.76
C ALA A 10 44.07 8.92 25.37
N LEU A 11 44.97 9.33 24.46
CA LEU A 11 44.61 9.67 23.09
C LEU A 11 44.13 8.45 22.30
N ALA A 12 44.76 7.27 22.47
CA ALA A 12 44.35 6.01 21.85
C ALA A 12 42.97 5.54 22.33
N TYR A 13 42.65 5.73 23.63
CA TYR A 13 41.33 5.42 24.17
C TYR A 13 40.24 6.35 23.63
N ILE A 14 40.52 7.65 23.52
CA ILE A 14 39.57 8.63 22.96
C ILE A 14 39.33 8.34 21.47
N LEU A 15 40.36 7.97 20.69
CA LEU A 15 40.20 7.59 19.30
C LEU A 15 39.39 6.26 19.13
N ALA A 16 39.66 5.28 20.00
CA ALA A 16 38.95 4.02 19.98
C ALA A 16 37.45 4.18 20.33
N VAL A 17 37.11 5.05 21.28
CA VAL A 17 35.73 5.38 21.65
C VAL A 17 35.07 6.17 20.51
N ALA A 18 35.73 7.12 19.89
CA ALA A 18 35.20 7.89 18.75
C ALA A 18 34.92 6.99 17.52
N VAL A 19 35.82 6.03 17.23
CA VAL A 19 35.58 5.04 16.14
C VAL A 19 34.42 4.09 16.47
N ALA A 20 34.24 3.69 17.73
CA ALA A 20 33.10 2.88 18.15
C ALA A 20 31.76 3.63 18.01
N TRP A 21 31.73 4.94 18.15
CA TRP A 21 30.53 5.75 17.92
C TRP A 21 30.22 5.99 16.44
N LEU A 22 31.22 5.91 15.57
CA LEU A 22 31.03 6.05 14.11
C LEU A 22 30.57 4.77 13.44
N THR A 23 30.69 3.60 14.08
CA THR A 23 30.20 2.31 13.55
C THR A 23 28.79 1.96 14.02
N PHE A 24 28.19 2.72 14.94
CA PHE A 24 26.74 2.72 15.14
C PHE A 24 26.08 3.60 14.07
N GLY A 25 26.43 3.35 12.82
CA GLY A 25 25.63 3.76 11.68
C GLY A 25 24.27 3.13 11.86
N CYS A 26 23.25 3.94 12.13
CA CYS A 26 21.85 3.56 12.05
C CYS A 26 21.65 2.85 10.71
N ALA A 27 21.70 1.53 10.70
CA ALA A 27 20.92 0.77 9.76
C ALA A 27 19.49 1.24 10.02
N LYS A 28 18.99 2.18 9.21
CA LYS A 28 17.56 2.46 9.11
C LYS A 28 16.95 1.11 8.75
N LYS A 29 16.53 0.33 9.75
CA LYS A 29 15.57 -0.74 9.55
C LYS A 29 14.46 -0.07 8.76
N ASN A 30 14.17 -0.57 7.57
CA ASN A 30 12.95 -0.19 6.85
C ASN A 30 11.83 -0.41 7.86
N ALA A 31 11.38 0.66 8.46
CA ALA A 31 10.36 0.58 9.49
C ALA A 31 9.08 0.26 8.73
N VAL A 32 8.73 -1.03 8.69
CA VAL A 32 7.34 -1.43 8.46
C VAL A 32 6.53 -0.58 9.42
N ASN A 33 5.55 0.15 8.89
CA ASN A 33 4.71 1.01 9.70
C ASN A 33 4.18 0.16 10.89
N PRO A 34 4.39 0.58 12.15
CA PRO A 34 3.95 -0.22 13.31
C PRO A 34 2.46 -0.58 13.28
N ARG A 35 1.63 0.19 12.57
CA ARG A 35 0.20 -0.10 12.39
C ARG A 35 -0.06 -1.31 11.50
N LEU A 36 0.86 -1.63 10.58
CA LEU A 36 0.77 -2.80 9.72
C LEU A 36 1.54 -4.01 10.28
N ALA A 37 2.43 -3.76 11.24
CA ALA A 37 3.24 -4.81 11.83
C ALA A 37 2.41 -5.63 12.81
N GLY A 38 2.10 -6.86 12.45
CA GLY A 38 1.58 -7.89 13.35
C GLY A 38 0.19 -8.42 13.04
N GLU A 39 -0.66 -7.71 12.29
CA GLU A 39 -2.01 -8.19 11.99
C GLU A 39 -2.25 -8.44 10.48
N MET A 40 -1.67 -7.63 9.60
CA MET A 40 -1.86 -7.79 8.16
C MET A 40 -0.95 -8.89 7.61
N PRO A 41 -1.49 -9.92 6.96
CA PRO A 41 -0.69 -10.97 6.32
C PRO A 41 0.32 -10.43 5.31
N ASN A 42 1.41 -11.17 5.11
CA ASN A 42 2.44 -10.78 4.14
C ASN A 42 2.05 -11.09 2.70
N LYS A 43 1.05 -11.93 2.49
CA LYS A 43 0.52 -12.28 1.16
C LYS A 43 -0.92 -11.83 1.06
N ILE A 44 -1.24 -10.99 0.07
CA ILE A 44 -2.59 -10.46 -0.15
C ILE A 44 -3.03 -10.85 -1.56
N LEU A 45 -4.21 -11.43 -1.68
CA LEU A 45 -4.82 -11.73 -2.97
C LEU A 45 -5.77 -10.60 -3.35
N TRP A 46 -5.61 -10.02 -4.54
CA TRP A 46 -6.61 -9.11 -5.08
C TRP A 46 -7.79 -9.86 -5.69
N ALA A 47 -9.00 -9.61 -5.17
CA ALA A 47 -10.28 -10.12 -5.66
C ALA A 47 -11.03 -9.01 -6.41
N TRP A 48 -10.96 -9.06 -7.73
CA TRP A 48 -11.51 -8.00 -8.59
C TRP A 48 -13.02 -8.16 -8.87
N GLU A 49 -13.56 -7.59 -9.95
CA GLU A 49 -15.02 -7.55 -10.30
C GLU A 49 -15.56 -8.90 -10.82
N ARG A 50 -15.39 -10.00 -10.08
CA ARG A 50 -15.93 -11.32 -10.42
C ARG A 50 -16.33 -12.08 -9.16
N PRO A 51 -17.13 -13.14 -9.27
CA PRO A 51 -17.33 -14.06 -8.15
C PRO A 51 -16.01 -14.69 -7.72
N GLU A 52 -15.76 -14.71 -6.40
CA GLU A 52 -14.56 -15.32 -5.82
C GLU A 52 -14.96 -16.19 -4.62
N ASP A 53 -14.49 -17.42 -4.60
CA ASP A 53 -14.56 -18.29 -3.44
C ASP A 53 -13.15 -18.56 -2.92
N LEU A 54 -12.77 -17.84 -1.86
CA LEU A 54 -11.46 -17.87 -1.25
C LEU A 54 -11.46 -18.57 0.13
N ARG A 55 -12.47 -19.42 0.41
CA ARG A 55 -12.55 -20.16 1.69
C ARG A 55 -11.42 -21.18 1.86
N PHE A 56 -10.70 -21.50 0.79
CA PHE A 56 -9.58 -22.44 0.79
C PHE A 56 -8.24 -21.83 1.24
N ILE A 57 -8.14 -20.51 1.42
CA ILE A 57 -6.88 -19.88 1.83
C ILE A 57 -6.58 -20.13 3.30
N ASP A 58 -5.29 -20.22 3.66
CA ASP A 58 -4.86 -20.12 5.06
C ASP A 58 -4.91 -18.64 5.49
N THR A 59 -5.85 -18.28 6.35
CA THR A 59 -6.07 -16.91 6.82
C THR A 59 -4.93 -16.35 7.67
N LYS A 60 -4.01 -17.19 8.15
CA LYS A 60 -2.78 -16.73 8.84
C LYS A 60 -1.72 -16.29 7.85
N GLU A 61 -1.73 -16.83 6.64
CA GLU A 61 -0.75 -16.55 5.60
C GLU A 61 -1.26 -15.52 4.59
N PHE A 62 -2.55 -15.56 4.27
CA PHE A 62 -3.17 -14.75 3.23
C PHE A 62 -4.24 -13.81 3.76
N GLY A 63 -4.24 -12.58 3.24
CA GLY A 63 -5.36 -11.65 3.31
C GLY A 63 -5.98 -11.44 1.92
N VAL A 64 -7.10 -10.74 1.86
CA VAL A 64 -7.83 -10.47 0.61
C VAL A 64 -8.11 -8.98 0.48
N ALA A 65 -7.62 -8.38 -0.60
CA ALA A 65 -7.97 -7.05 -1.02
C ALA A 65 -9.04 -7.14 -2.11
N PHE A 66 -10.27 -6.75 -1.81
CA PHE A 66 -11.39 -6.90 -2.75
C PHE A 66 -11.91 -5.56 -3.23
N LEU A 67 -12.21 -5.46 -4.52
CA LEU A 67 -12.86 -4.27 -5.07
C LEU A 67 -14.25 -4.14 -4.45
N ALA A 68 -14.39 -3.24 -3.48
CA ALA A 68 -15.65 -2.96 -2.80
C ALA A 68 -16.54 -2.04 -3.63
N GLN A 69 -15.93 -1.08 -4.31
CA GLN A 69 -16.62 -0.11 -5.17
C GLN A 69 -15.68 0.54 -6.17
N THR A 70 -16.27 1.07 -7.25
CA THR A 70 -15.65 2.04 -8.16
C THR A 70 -16.38 3.36 -8.04
N LEU A 71 -15.65 4.47 -7.89
CA LEU A 71 -16.19 5.82 -7.88
C LEU A 71 -15.87 6.48 -9.23
N PHE A 72 -16.89 6.82 -10.00
CA PHE A 72 -16.75 7.57 -11.24
C PHE A 72 -16.90 9.06 -10.94
N LEU A 73 -15.84 9.81 -11.21
CA LEU A 73 -15.77 11.26 -10.96
C LEU A 73 -15.90 12.04 -12.28
N LYS A 74 -16.90 12.93 -12.31
CA LYS A 74 -17.14 13.80 -13.46
C LYS A 74 -17.62 15.15 -12.98
N ASN A 75 -16.93 16.23 -13.31
CA ASN A 75 -17.17 17.55 -12.73
C ASN A 75 -17.16 17.47 -11.18
N SER A 76 -18.22 17.89 -10.50
CA SER A 76 -18.44 17.73 -9.07
C SER A 76 -19.15 16.43 -8.68
N ASP A 77 -19.60 15.65 -9.67
CA ASP A 77 -20.38 14.44 -9.42
C ASP A 77 -19.47 13.27 -9.01
N VAL A 78 -19.90 12.52 -8.00
CA VAL A 78 -19.29 11.27 -7.52
C VAL A 78 -20.33 10.16 -7.57
N THR A 79 -20.22 9.28 -8.57
CA THR A 79 -21.17 8.19 -8.79
C THR A 79 -20.54 6.85 -8.35
N PRO A 80 -21.04 6.20 -7.29
CA PRO A 80 -20.54 4.93 -6.84
C PRO A 80 -21.15 3.76 -7.65
N LYS A 81 -20.30 2.78 -8.01
CA LYS A 81 -20.68 1.45 -8.46
C LYS A 81 -20.20 0.45 -7.43
N LEU A 82 -21.11 -0.06 -6.61
CA LEU A 82 -20.79 -1.04 -5.59
C LEU A 82 -20.54 -2.42 -6.21
N ARG A 83 -19.66 -3.21 -5.58
CA ARG A 83 -19.47 -4.62 -5.91
C ARG A 83 -20.82 -5.37 -5.79
N ARG A 84 -21.16 -6.14 -6.79
CA ARG A 84 -22.35 -7.02 -6.78
C ARG A 84 -21.97 -8.50 -6.83
N GLN A 85 -20.73 -8.79 -7.14
CA GLN A 85 -20.24 -10.16 -7.28
C GLN A 85 -20.00 -10.76 -5.89
N PRO A 86 -20.40 -12.02 -5.64
CA PRO A 86 -20.14 -12.66 -4.36
C PRO A 86 -18.65 -12.79 -4.08
N LEU A 87 -18.31 -12.64 -2.80
CA LEU A 87 -16.99 -12.89 -2.25
C LEU A 87 -17.17 -13.82 -1.06
N GLU A 88 -16.71 -15.04 -1.18
CA GLU A 88 -16.76 -16.06 -0.13
C GLU A 88 -15.38 -16.17 0.51
N VAL A 89 -15.27 -15.92 1.81
CA VAL A 89 -14.02 -15.99 2.58
C VAL A 89 -14.28 -16.67 3.92
N ALA A 90 -13.22 -17.19 4.54
CA ALA A 90 -13.32 -17.67 5.92
C ALA A 90 -13.52 -16.49 6.91
N PRO A 91 -14.18 -16.67 8.05
CA PRO A 91 -14.55 -15.58 8.97
C PRO A 91 -13.37 -14.73 9.47
N GLU A 92 -12.20 -15.35 9.67
CA GLU A 92 -10.99 -14.67 10.20
C GLU A 92 -10.15 -14.01 9.11
N THR A 93 -10.58 -14.06 7.85
CA THR A 93 -9.83 -13.47 6.74
C THR A 93 -9.60 -11.97 6.96
N TYR A 94 -8.35 -11.53 6.84
CA TYR A 94 -8.00 -10.12 6.83
C TYR A 94 -8.52 -9.49 5.53
N LEU A 95 -9.49 -8.59 5.62
CA LEU A 95 -10.11 -7.95 4.46
C LEU A 95 -9.63 -6.51 4.30
N ILE A 96 -9.28 -6.16 3.06
CA ILE A 96 -8.96 -4.81 2.61
C ILE A 96 -10.02 -4.38 1.61
N ALA A 97 -10.82 -3.37 1.94
CA ALA A 97 -11.81 -2.84 1.02
C ALA A 97 -11.16 -1.87 0.04
N VAL A 98 -11.07 -2.25 -1.24
CA VAL A 98 -10.51 -1.41 -2.30
C VAL A 98 -11.60 -0.51 -2.87
N THR A 99 -11.31 0.79 -2.91
CA THR A 99 -12.09 1.78 -3.66
C THR A 99 -11.28 2.22 -4.87
N ARG A 100 -11.75 1.86 -6.06
CA ARG A 100 -11.17 2.35 -7.31
C ARG A 100 -11.77 3.70 -7.65
N ILE A 101 -10.93 4.65 -8.06
CA ILE A 101 -11.35 5.96 -8.55
C ILE A 101 -11.07 6.03 -10.04
N GLU A 102 -12.10 6.29 -10.82
CA GLU A 102 -12.04 6.54 -12.24
C GLU A 102 -12.54 7.96 -12.53
N THR A 103 -11.81 8.66 -13.38
CA THR A 103 -12.10 10.04 -13.76
C THR A 103 -12.40 10.15 -15.24
N ASP A 104 -13.29 11.05 -15.60
CA ASP A 104 -13.49 11.41 -17.01
C ASP A 104 -12.27 12.22 -17.49
N LYS A 105 -11.56 11.70 -18.48
CA LYS A 105 -10.35 12.34 -19.05
C LYS A 105 -10.68 13.39 -20.11
N ASP A 106 -11.95 13.54 -20.49
CA ASP A 106 -12.39 14.65 -21.34
C ASP A 106 -12.21 15.98 -20.60
N GLY A 107 -11.50 16.93 -21.20
CA GLY A 107 -11.17 18.20 -20.57
C GLY A 107 -12.37 19.00 -20.06
N ALA A 108 -13.52 18.87 -20.72
CA ALA A 108 -14.78 19.52 -20.32
C ALA A 108 -15.50 18.84 -19.14
N LYS A 109 -15.10 17.63 -18.77
CA LYS A 109 -15.78 16.81 -17.76
C LYS A 109 -14.84 16.34 -16.64
N ARG A 110 -13.63 16.90 -16.58
CA ARG A 110 -12.66 16.56 -15.53
C ARG A 110 -13.21 16.85 -14.14
N PRO A 111 -12.86 16.02 -13.13
CA PRO A 111 -13.31 16.26 -11.77
C PRO A 111 -12.76 17.59 -11.21
N THR A 112 -13.59 18.30 -10.45
CA THR A 112 -13.20 19.57 -9.81
C THR A 112 -12.47 19.41 -8.50
N PHE A 113 -12.62 18.26 -7.83
CA PHE A 113 -12.06 17.97 -6.49
C PHE A 113 -12.37 19.10 -5.48
N ASP A 114 -13.62 19.61 -5.50
CA ASP A 114 -14.12 20.56 -4.52
C ASP A 114 -14.41 19.89 -3.16
N ALA A 115 -14.74 20.70 -2.15
CA ALA A 115 -14.97 20.21 -0.79
C ALA A 115 -16.12 19.20 -0.70
N ASP A 116 -17.17 19.38 -1.50
CA ASP A 116 -18.35 18.52 -1.47
C ASP A 116 -18.05 17.15 -2.11
N SER A 117 -17.40 17.14 -3.27
CA SER A 117 -16.99 15.90 -3.94
C SER A 117 -15.99 15.12 -3.08
N ILE A 118 -15.01 15.78 -2.46
CA ILE A 118 -14.05 15.15 -1.55
C ILE A 118 -14.75 14.56 -0.32
N SER A 119 -15.67 15.29 0.31
CA SER A 119 -16.45 14.80 1.45
C SER A 119 -17.32 13.60 1.05
N ARG A 120 -17.91 13.66 -0.14
CA ARG A 120 -18.69 12.54 -0.70
C ARG A 120 -17.83 11.28 -0.91
N ILE A 121 -16.64 11.43 -1.48
CA ILE A 121 -15.66 10.32 -1.65
C ILE A 121 -15.34 9.73 -0.28
N ALA A 122 -15.00 10.58 0.71
CA ALA A 122 -14.62 10.11 2.04
C ALA A 122 -15.75 9.33 2.71
N SER A 123 -16.99 9.81 2.67
CA SER A 123 -18.16 9.10 3.20
C SER A 123 -18.37 7.73 2.54
N LEU A 124 -18.18 7.62 1.22
CA LEU A 124 -18.32 6.35 0.50
C LEU A 124 -17.23 5.36 0.88
N VAL A 125 -16.00 5.82 1.08
CA VAL A 125 -14.87 4.96 1.55
C VAL A 125 -15.11 4.51 3.00
N GLN A 126 -15.60 5.40 3.88
CA GLN A 126 -15.98 5.04 5.25
C GLN A 126 -17.06 3.94 5.29
N ASN A 127 -18.04 4.01 4.40
CA ASN A 127 -19.05 2.94 4.29
C ASN A 127 -18.41 1.59 3.96
N SER A 128 -17.38 1.57 3.09
CA SER A 128 -16.63 0.36 2.77
C SER A 128 -15.77 -0.12 3.95
N ALA A 129 -15.18 0.81 4.73
CA ALA A 129 -14.47 0.48 5.95
C ALA A 129 -15.37 -0.16 7.03
N GLY A 130 -16.67 0.16 7.00
CA GLY A 130 -17.68 -0.41 7.91
C GLY A 130 -18.18 -1.80 7.54
N LEU A 131 -17.74 -2.40 6.44
CA LEU A 131 -18.15 -3.74 6.04
C LEU A 131 -17.60 -4.80 7.03
N PRO A 132 -18.33 -5.90 7.26
CA PRO A 132 -17.89 -6.97 8.15
C PRO A 132 -16.51 -7.52 7.77
N GLY A 133 -15.61 -7.66 8.73
CA GLY A 133 -14.28 -8.23 8.55
C GLY A 133 -13.24 -7.30 7.90
N VAL A 134 -13.63 -6.10 7.47
CA VAL A 134 -12.69 -5.12 6.90
C VAL A 134 -11.81 -4.54 8.00
N ARG A 135 -10.50 -4.58 7.78
CA ARG A 135 -9.45 -4.07 8.68
C ARG A 135 -8.57 -3.00 8.03
N ALA A 136 -8.69 -2.85 6.71
CA ALA A 136 -7.99 -1.80 5.97
C ALA A 136 -8.84 -1.32 4.80
N VAL A 137 -8.59 -0.10 4.36
CA VAL A 137 -9.07 0.43 3.08
C VAL A 137 -7.90 0.71 2.16
N GLN A 138 -8.09 0.51 0.87
CA GLN A 138 -7.10 0.79 -0.15
C GLN A 138 -7.71 1.68 -1.23
N ILE A 139 -7.02 2.76 -1.59
CA ILE A 139 -7.43 3.62 -2.70
C ILE A 139 -6.62 3.23 -3.93
N ASP A 140 -7.33 2.87 -5.00
CA ASP A 140 -6.78 2.55 -6.31
C ASP A 140 -7.14 3.69 -7.29
N PHE A 141 -6.17 4.58 -7.55
CA PHE A 141 -6.38 5.74 -8.40
C PHE A 141 -5.15 6.03 -9.26
N ASP A 142 -5.26 5.74 -10.55
CA ASP A 142 -4.25 6.07 -11.56
C ASP A 142 -4.34 7.56 -11.95
N ALA A 143 -4.03 8.43 -10.98
CA ALA A 143 -4.11 9.87 -11.13
C ALA A 143 -3.12 10.41 -12.18
N VAL A 144 -3.60 11.13 -13.17
CA VAL A 144 -2.73 11.90 -14.07
C VAL A 144 -2.19 13.14 -13.36
N ALA A 145 -1.16 13.78 -13.93
CA ALA A 145 -0.48 14.91 -13.30
C ALA A 145 -1.42 16.04 -12.82
N SER A 146 -2.46 16.34 -13.61
CA SER A 146 -3.46 17.37 -13.27
C SER A 146 -4.42 16.96 -12.11
N GLU A 147 -4.45 15.69 -11.74
CA GLU A 147 -5.31 15.16 -10.68
C GLU A 147 -4.57 14.96 -9.34
N ARG A 148 -3.24 15.09 -9.32
CA ARG A 148 -2.39 14.83 -8.15
C ARG A 148 -2.76 15.67 -6.93
N GLU A 149 -3.06 16.94 -7.14
CA GLU A 149 -3.49 17.83 -6.05
C GLU A 149 -4.86 17.42 -5.49
N GLY A 150 -5.79 17.02 -6.37
CA GLY A 150 -7.08 16.46 -5.97
C GLY A 150 -6.90 15.16 -5.16
N TYR A 151 -6.04 14.27 -5.63
CA TYR A 151 -5.73 13.04 -4.93
C TYR A 151 -5.16 13.30 -3.53
N ARG A 152 -4.24 14.26 -3.39
CA ARG A 152 -3.70 14.70 -2.10
C ARG A 152 -4.79 15.13 -1.13
N LYS A 153 -5.74 15.96 -1.60
CA LYS A 153 -6.89 16.41 -0.79
C LYS A 153 -7.77 15.25 -0.33
N ILE A 154 -8.04 14.29 -1.23
CA ILE A 154 -8.79 13.06 -0.91
C ILE A 154 -8.05 12.28 0.19
N MET A 155 -6.75 12.02 0.03
CA MET A 155 -6.00 11.22 0.99
C MET A 155 -5.89 11.87 2.36
N ASN A 156 -5.72 13.19 2.43
CA ASN A 156 -5.73 13.94 3.69
C ASN A 156 -7.10 13.81 4.39
N LYS A 157 -8.20 14.01 3.65
CA LYS A 157 -9.55 13.90 4.20
C LYS A 157 -9.85 12.48 4.70
N LEU A 158 -9.46 11.46 3.92
CA LEU A 158 -9.60 10.06 4.31
C LEU A 158 -8.82 9.73 5.58
N ALA A 159 -7.58 10.22 5.70
CA ALA A 159 -6.77 9.96 6.88
C ALA A 159 -7.38 10.58 8.15
N GLU A 160 -7.97 11.77 8.04
CA GLU A 160 -8.71 12.38 9.15
C GLU A 160 -9.89 11.51 9.57
N GLU A 161 -10.74 11.12 8.62
CA GLU A 161 -11.99 10.42 8.90
C GLU A 161 -11.77 8.95 9.33
N ILE A 162 -10.84 8.25 8.70
CA ILE A 162 -10.53 6.85 9.05
C ILE A 162 -9.87 6.76 10.43
N ARG A 163 -9.00 7.72 10.79
CA ARG A 163 -8.40 7.78 12.12
C ARG A 163 -9.38 8.16 13.21
N ALA A 164 -10.47 8.83 12.86
CA ALA A 164 -11.55 9.19 13.78
C ALA A 164 -12.52 8.01 14.03
N ILE A 165 -12.45 6.92 13.26
CA ILE A 165 -13.23 5.71 13.52
C ILE A 165 -12.75 5.13 14.85
N ASP A 166 -13.66 5.07 15.84
CA ASP A 166 -13.37 4.53 17.18
C ASP A 166 -12.97 3.05 17.04
N PRO A 167 -11.73 2.67 17.44
CA PRO A 167 -11.30 1.28 17.41
C PRO A 167 -12.11 0.40 18.37
N ASN A 168 -12.79 0.98 19.37
CA ASN A 168 -13.65 0.26 20.31
C ASN A 168 -15.11 0.23 19.88
N GLY A 169 -15.44 0.78 18.71
CA GLY A 169 -16.78 0.77 18.15
C GLY A 169 -17.27 -0.63 17.76
N PRO A 170 -18.61 -0.84 17.66
CA PRO A 170 -19.22 -2.17 17.48
C PRO A 170 -18.93 -2.87 16.14
N ARG A 171 -18.05 -2.33 15.30
CA ARG A 171 -17.88 -2.74 13.89
C ARG A 171 -16.67 -3.64 13.59
N THR A 172 -15.71 -3.72 14.48
CA THR A 172 -14.53 -4.57 14.28
C THR A 172 -14.41 -5.57 15.40
N SER A 173 -14.24 -6.84 15.06
CA SER A 173 -13.91 -7.91 16.01
C SER A 173 -12.49 -7.75 16.60
N SER A 174 -11.71 -6.79 16.11
CA SER A 174 -10.40 -6.41 16.64
C SER A 174 -10.44 -4.92 17.03
N ASN A 175 -9.91 -4.59 18.19
CA ASN A 175 -9.73 -3.21 18.67
C ASN A 175 -8.62 -2.45 17.92
N ALA A 176 -8.26 -2.89 16.71
CA ALA A 176 -7.20 -2.27 15.93
C ALA A 176 -7.75 -1.17 15.02
N PRO A 177 -7.03 -0.05 14.87
CA PRO A 177 -7.43 1.02 13.95
C PRO A 177 -7.42 0.52 12.51
N ILE A 178 -8.37 1.00 11.70
CA ILE A 178 -8.42 0.73 10.26
C ILE A 178 -7.18 1.35 9.60
N SER A 179 -6.46 0.55 8.81
CA SER A 179 -5.31 1.02 8.02
C SER A 179 -5.77 1.67 6.72
N LEU A 180 -5.10 2.77 6.34
CA LEU A 180 -5.29 3.44 5.05
C LEU A 180 -4.11 3.15 4.15
N THR A 181 -4.34 2.46 3.03
CA THR A 181 -3.33 2.12 2.03
C THR A 181 -3.73 2.66 0.67
N MET A 182 -2.80 2.64 -0.28
CA MET A 182 -3.08 2.99 -1.67
C MET A 182 -2.30 2.08 -2.63
N THR A 183 -2.79 1.93 -3.86
CA THR A 183 -1.96 1.48 -4.97
C THR A 183 -1.15 2.64 -5.53
N SER A 184 -0.03 2.35 -6.17
CA SER A 184 0.77 3.35 -6.88
C SER A 184 1.31 2.76 -8.17
N LEU A 185 1.41 3.56 -9.22
CA LEU A 185 2.15 3.15 -10.41
C LEU A 185 3.62 2.91 -10.02
N ALA A 186 4.23 1.85 -10.55
CA ALA A 186 5.63 1.53 -10.28
C ALA A 186 6.58 2.69 -10.70
N SER A 187 6.22 3.44 -11.73
CA SER A 187 6.95 4.64 -12.16
C SER A 187 6.98 5.74 -11.09
N TRP A 188 5.91 5.91 -10.32
CA TRP A 188 5.89 6.87 -9.21
C TRP A 188 6.88 6.45 -8.10
N CYS A 189 7.00 5.16 -7.86
CA CYS A 189 7.89 4.62 -6.84
C CYS A 189 9.37 4.66 -7.23
N THR A 190 9.71 4.78 -8.52
CA THR A 190 11.09 4.78 -9.01
C THR A 190 11.66 6.17 -9.28
N GLY A 191 10.82 7.19 -9.52
CA GLY A 191 11.36 8.48 -9.93
C GLY A 191 10.56 9.72 -9.61
N ASP A 192 9.29 9.59 -9.33
CA ASP A 192 8.36 10.70 -9.20
C ASP A 192 7.74 10.75 -7.79
N ALA A 193 8.54 11.16 -6.81
CA ALA A 193 8.18 11.18 -5.38
C ALA A 193 7.14 12.27 -5.02
N TRP A 194 6.07 12.42 -5.81
CA TRP A 194 5.06 13.46 -5.63
C TRP A 194 4.09 13.21 -4.47
N PHE A 195 4.06 12.00 -3.93
CA PHE A 195 3.16 11.58 -2.84
C PHE A 195 3.89 11.15 -1.56
N ASN A 196 5.15 11.52 -1.39
CA ASN A 196 5.99 11.13 -0.25
C ASN A 196 5.47 11.60 1.12
N ASP A 197 4.56 12.56 1.12
CA ASP A 197 3.91 13.13 2.29
C ASP A 197 2.45 12.69 2.46
N PHE A 198 1.98 11.71 1.68
CA PHE A 198 0.64 11.18 1.85
C PHE A 198 0.48 10.49 3.20
N PRO A 199 -0.64 10.74 3.89
CA PRO A 199 -0.88 10.21 5.22
C PRO A 199 -1.37 8.75 5.18
N VAL A 200 -0.68 7.90 4.42
CA VAL A 200 -1.00 6.47 4.25
C VAL A 200 -0.03 5.59 5.02
N ASP A 201 -0.48 4.41 5.37
CA ASP A 201 0.35 3.41 6.04
C ASP A 201 1.24 2.66 5.05
N GLU A 202 0.82 2.53 3.79
CA GLU A 202 1.53 1.84 2.73
C GLU A 202 1.06 2.30 1.35
N ALA A 203 2.00 2.45 0.41
CA ALA A 203 1.70 2.55 -1.02
C ALA A 203 2.21 1.28 -1.72
N VAL A 204 1.32 0.57 -2.41
CA VAL A 204 1.63 -0.70 -3.07
C VAL A 204 2.03 -0.45 -4.52
N PRO A 205 3.32 -0.59 -4.89
CA PRO A 205 3.77 -0.38 -6.27
C PRO A 205 3.24 -1.49 -7.17
N MET A 206 2.40 -1.15 -8.14
CA MET A 206 1.90 -2.09 -9.16
C MET A 206 2.99 -2.36 -10.19
N ALA A 207 3.74 -3.47 -10.01
CA ALA A 207 4.84 -3.86 -10.87
C ALA A 207 4.40 -4.87 -11.95
N PHE A 208 3.27 -4.62 -12.58
CA PHE A 208 2.69 -5.37 -13.70
C PHE A 208 1.91 -4.40 -14.60
N GLN A 209 1.76 -4.74 -15.87
CA GLN A 209 1.08 -3.89 -16.86
C GLN A 209 1.60 -2.44 -16.86
N MET A 210 2.93 -2.27 -16.75
CA MET A 210 3.60 -0.97 -16.60
C MET A 210 3.71 -0.18 -17.92
N GLY A 211 3.22 -0.72 -19.02
CA GLY A 211 3.22 -0.06 -20.31
C GLY A 211 4.64 0.30 -20.81
N ALA A 212 4.82 1.53 -21.25
CA ALA A 212 6.11 1.99 -21.81
C ALA A 212 7.26 2.02 -20.81
N ASP A 213 6.99 2.07 -19.52
CA ASP A 213 8.01 2.11 -18.46
C ASP A 213 8.49 0.72 -18.02
N GLU A 214 7.87 -0.36 -18.50
CA GLU A 214 8.06 -1.71 -17.98
C GLU A 214 9.50 -2.18 -17.99
N GLU A 215 10.16 -2.18 -19.16
CA GLU A 215 11.54 -2.66 -19.26
C GLU A 215 12.53 -1.79 -18.48
N LYS A 216 12.29 -0.49 -18.40
CA LYS A 216 13.10 0.42 -17.60
C LYS A 216 12.99 0.10 -16.11
N ILE A 217 11.79 -0.14 -15.62
CA ILE A 217 11.53 -0.46 -14.21
C ILE A 217 12.05 -1.87 -13.87
N LYS A 218 11.75 -2.88 -14.71
CA LYS A 218 12.27 -4.24 -14.53
C LYS A 218 13.80 -4.26 -14.50
N THR A 219 14.46 -3.52 -15.39
CA THR A 219 15.92 -3.39 -15.42
C THR A 219 16.45 -2.69 -14.17
N TYR A 220 15.80 -1.62 -13.72
CA TYR A 220 16.16 -0.90 -12.51
C TYR A 220 16.14 -1.84 -11.28
N LEU A 221 15.09 -2.62 -11.13
CA LEU A 221 14.94 -3.57 -10.03
C LEU A 221 15.91 -4.76 -10.14
N ARG A 222 16.10 -5.32 -11.35
CA ARG A 222 17.08 -6.41 -11.61
C ARG A 222 18.52 -6.03 -11.25
N ASN A 223 18.86 -4.75 -11.36
CA ASN A 223 20.16 -4.24 -10.93
C ASN A 223 20.29 -4.07 -9.40
N GLY A 224 19.35 -4.64 -8.62
CA GLY A 224 19.36 -4.61 -7.15
C GLY A 224 18.89 -3.29 -6.53
N ASN A 225 18.44 -2.34 -7.35
CA ASN A 225 17.91 -1.08 -6.85
C ASN A 225 16.59 -1.28 -6.10
N ASP A 226 16.29 -0.33 -5.22
CA ASP A 226 15.05 -0.32 -4.45
C ASP A 226 14.12 0.81 -4.92
N TRP A 227 12.82 0.71 -4.53
CA TRP A 227 11.90 1.82 -4.66
C TRP A 227 12.51 3.08 -4.03
N ARG A 228 12.51 4.19 -4.75
CA ARG A 228 13.02 5.47 -4.24
C ARG A 228 12.07 6.06 -3.21
N GLU A 229 10.75 5.93 -3.48
CA GLU A 229 9.72 6.41 -2.58
C GLU A 229 9.63 5.51 -1.33
N PRO A 230 9.83 6.07 -0.12
CA PRO A 230 9.80 5.28 1.12
C PRO A 230 8.47 4.55 1.36
N LEU A 231 7.32 5.17 1.02
CA LEU A 231 6.00 4.56 1.18
C LEU A 231 5.82 3.29 0.34
N CYS A 232 6.57 3.16 -0.77
CA CYS A 232 6.54 1.99 -1.64
C CYS A 232 7.42 0.82 -1.15
N ARG A 233 8.30 1.05 -0.15
CA ARG A 233 9.29 0.04 0.27
C ARG A 233 8.72 -1.05 1.17
N GLY A 234 7.45 -0.94 1.56
CA GLY A 234 6.77 -1.94 2.39
C GLY A 234 6.28 -3.16 1.61
N SER A 235 6.06 -3.04 0.31
CA SER A 235 5.36 -4.05 -0.46
C SER A 235 5.73 -4.11 -1.95
N TYR A 236 5.13 -5.08 -2.62
CA TYR A 236 5.07 -5.24 -4.06
C TYR A 236 3.65 -5.62 -4.48
N GLY A 237 3.15 -5.04 -5.56
CA GLY A 237 1.99 -5.53 -6.31
C GLY A 237 2.48 -6.22 -7.57
N ILE A 238 2.23 -7.50 -7.71
CA ILE A 238 2.67 -8.31 -8.87
C ILE A 238 1.50 -9.08 -9.45
N SER A 239 1.59 -9.44 -10.72
CA SER A 239 0.62 -10.33 -11.36
C SER A 239 1.18 -11.74 -11.47
N VAL A 240 0.35 -12.74 -11.22
CA VAL A 240 0.72 -14.15 -11.50
C VAL A 240 0.69 -14.46 -12.99
N ASP A 241 -0.10 -13.69 -13.76
CA ASP A 241 -0.24 -13.84 -15.23
C ASP A 241 0.88 -13.11 -16.00
N ASP A 242 1.56 -12.13 -15.36
CA ASP A 242 2.68 -11.36 -15.90
C ASP A 242 3.79 -11.27 -14.84
N PRO A 243 4.60 -12.32 -14.69
CA PRO A 243 5.62 -12.39 -13.64
C PRO A 243 6.67 -11.27 -13.77
N LEU A 244 6.94 -10.60 -12.66
CA LEU A 244 7.92 -9.51 -12.61
C LEU A 244 9.36 -9.98 -12.94
N ASN A 245 9.69 -11.26 -12.66
CA ASN A 245 11.01 -11.87 -12.89
C ASN A 245 12.18 -11.06 -12.30
N VAL A 246 11.98 -10.60 -11.08
CA VAL A 246 12.95 -9.84 -10.27
C VAL A 246 12.99 -10.47 -8.88
N GLU A 247 14.15 -10.54 -8.27
CA GLU A 247 14.28 -10.95 -6.88
C GLU A 247 13.64 -9.91 -5.96
N LEU A 248 12.60 -10.31 -5.25
CA LEU A 248 11.91 -9.43 -4.30
C LEU A 248 12.73 -9.29 -3.02
N LYS A 249 12.80 -8.08 -2.49
CA LYS A 249 13.49 -7.85 -1.22
C LYS A 249 12.73 -8.53 -0.08
N PRO A 250 13.45 -9.25 0.81
CA PRO A 250 12.81 -10.03 1.89
C PRO A 250 12.07 -9.14 2.89
N GLY A 251 11.08 -9.73 3.56
CA GLY A 251 10.32 -9.07 4.62
C GLY A 251 9.30 -8.05 4.14
N ARG A 252 8.98 -8.04 2.86
CA ARG A 252 7.96 -7.17 2.26
C ARG A 252 6.68 -7.93 2.00
N ARG A 253 5.58 -7.22 2.11
CA ARG A 253 4.26 -7.76 1.73
C ARG A 253 4.16 -7.86 0.23
N VAL A 254 3.49 -8.90 -0.25
CA VAL A 254 3.24 -9.08 -1.68
C VAL A 254 1.73 -9.15 -1.92
N TYR A 255 1.27 -8.26 -2.77
CA TYR A 255 -0.09 -8.26 -3.29
C TYR A 255 -0.09 -8.95 -4.65
N TYR A 256 -0.88 -10.01 -4.77
CA TYR A 256 -0.97 -10.82 -5.98
C TYR A 256 -2.23 -10.49 -6.76
N PHE A 257 -2.06 -10.14 -8.02
CA PHE A 257 -3.14 -9.90 -8.95
C PHE A 257 -3.24 -11.08 -9.95
N LYS A 258 -4.46 -11.40 -10.34
CA LYS A 258 -4.77 -12.41 -11.35
C LYS A 258 -5.95 -11.96 -12.21
N ASN A 259 -5.91 -12.23 -13.52
CA ASN A 259 -6.99 -11.88 -14.45
C ASN A 259 -8.19 -12.82 -14.41
N SER A 260 -8.07 -14.00 -13.79
CA SER A 260 -9.14 -14.98 -13.60
C SER A 260 -9.44 -15.20 -12.11
N ALA A 261 -10.50 -15.93 -11.79
CA ALA A 261 -10.81 -16.30 -10.42
C ALA A 261 -9.68 -17.12 -9.79
N TRP A 262 -9.44 -16.91 -8.50
CA TRP A 262 -8.45 -17.66 -7.75
C TRP A 262 -8.91 -19.11 -7.54
N VAL A 263 -7.99 -20.05 -7.65
CA VAL A 263 -8.19 -21.46 -7.30
C VAL A 263 -7.04 -21.92 -6.39
N GLN A 264 -7.28 -22.98 -5.63
CA GLN A 264 -6.31 -23.48 -4.67
C GLN A 264 -4.91 -23.76 -5.30
N ALA A 265 -4.90 -24.31 -6.52
CA ALA A 265 -3.64 -24.59 -7.22
C ALA A 265 -2.77 -23.34 -7.50
N ASP A 266 -3.37 -22.16 -7.57
CA ASP A 266 -2.60 -20.91 -7.76
C ASP A 266 -1.69 -20.62 -6.58
N LEU A 267 -2.08 -21.04 -5.36
CA LEU A 267 -1.32 -20.75 -4.14
C LEU A 267 -0.03 -21.56 -4.07
N GLU A 268 0.08 -22.69 -4.74
CA GLU A 268 1.29 -23.52 -4.80
C GLU A 268 2.46 -22.79 -5.50
N GLY A 269 2.14 -21.86 -6.41
CA GLY A 269 3.11 -21.00 -7.08
C GLY A 269 3.47 -19.72 -6.33
N ILE A 270 2.75 -19.39 -5.27
CA ILE A 270 2.93 -18.17 -4.46
C ILE A 270 3.90 -18.47 -3.31
N LYS A 271 5.16 -18.04 -3.47
CA LYS A 271 6.24 -18.24 -2.49
C LYS A 271 6.30 -17.12 -1.45
#